data_af67223382b23b5768f6782af2270830
#
_entry.id   af67223382b23b5768f6782af2270830
#
_cell.length_a   1.000
_cell.length_b   1.000
_cell.length_c   1.000
_cell.angle_alpha   90.00
_cell.angle_beta   90.00
_cell.angle_gamma   90.00
#
_symmetry.space_group_name_H-M   'P 1'
#
loop_
_entity.id
_entity.type
_entity.pdbx_description
1 polymer ?
#
loop_
_entity_poly.entity_id
_entity_poly.type
_entity_poly.pdbx_seq_one_letter_code
_entity_poly.pdbx_strand_id
1 'polypeptide(L)'
;MRIKEKAKERLLLQESICSFLKIRKVPIIIFTGIVVIFGILFYLYDIPFDAIIYGCELSFVWCAVCLFIDFYKYYKRHKLLHINREQFLDDAEQLPKHMDIIEYDYQELAKELYQAKQELISKNRIAKKELLDYYGMWVHQIKTPIAALDILLQNTEQMLYQLDEKEMMQETISVSDMKMELFKIEQYVEMALNYLRVEDISSDLVFKKHELDDMVRQVIRKYAKIFISKKIKMDFIPTKACIVTDEKWFIFVLEQIISNALKYTKKGQISIYMKEKALVIEDTGIGIPAEDLPRIFEKGFTGYNGRENKKSTGIGLYLCIN
;
A
#
# COMPACT_ATOMS: atom_id res chain seq x y z
N MET A 1 -12.02 -28.74 29.57
CA MET A 1 -12.54 -28.41 28.24
C MET A 1 -14.03 -28.68 28.12
N ARG A 2 -14.54 -29.88 28.33
CA ARG A 2 -15.97 -30.27 28.25
C ARG A 2 -16.98 -29.44 29.09
N ILE A 3 -16.59 -28.90 30.27
CA ILE A 3 -17.48 -28.13 31.13
C ILE A 3 -17.76 -26.72 30.56
N LYS A 4 -16.74 -26.07 30.00
CA LYS A 4 -16.88 -24.75 29.32
C LYS A 4 -17.73 -24.85 28.05
N GLU A 5 -17.62 -25.94 27.32
CA GLU A 5 -18.37 -26.23 26.09
C GLU A 5 -19.85 -26.42 26.37
N LYS A 6 -20.20 -27.21 27.41
CA LYS A 6 -21.59 -27.37 27.86
C LYS A 6 -22.21 -26.08 28.40
N ALA A 7 -21.43 -25.22 29.06
CA ALA A 7 -21.88 -23.92 29.50
C ALA A 7 -22.19 -22.98 28.33
N LYS A 8 -21.35 -22.99 27.29
CA LYS A 8 -21.53 -22.20 26.05
C LYS A 8 -22.78 -22.69 25.30
N GLU A 9 -23.01 -24.00 25.20
CA GLU A 9 -24.24 -24.54 24.57
C GLU A 9 -25.51 -24.17 25.31
N ARG A 10 -25.52 -24.17 26.66
CA ARG A 10 -26.68 -23.76 27.45
C ARG A 10 -27.01 -22.27 27.28
N LEU A 11 -25.97 -21.41 27.23
CA LEU A 11 -26.15 -19.99 27.01
C LEU A 11 -26.75 -19.75 25.60
N LEU A 12 -26.24 -20.41 24.59
CA LEU A 12 -26.68 -20.35 23.21
C LEU A 12 -28.16 -20.79 23.07
N LEU A 13 -28.53 -21.85 23.79
CA LEU A 13 -29.93 -22.33 23.84
C LEU A 13 -30.85 -21.29 24.49
N GLN A 14 -30.44 -20.70 25.62
CA GLN A 14 -31.22 -19.69 26.34
C GLN A 14 -31.41 -18.40 25.50
N GLU A 15 -30.36 -17.92 24.85
CA GLU A 15 -30.43 -16.79 23.92
C GLU A 15 -31.33 -17.10 22.72
N SER A 16 -31.26 -18.33 22.18
CA SER A 16 -32.12 -18.75 21.08
C SER A 16 -33.59 -18.78 21.46
N ILE A 17 -33.93 -19.27 22.65
CA ILE A 17 -35.33 -19.31 23.15
C ILE A 17 -35.86 -17.88 23.31
N CYS A 18 -35.10 -17.00 23.99
CA CYS A 18 -35.53 -15.61 24.18
C CYS A 18 -35.73 -14.86 22.85
N SER A 19 -34.82 -15.02 21.91
CA SER A 19 -34.92 -14.39 20.61
C SER A 19 -36.06 -14.95 19.77
N PHE A 20 -36.25 -16.26 19.76
CA PHE A 20 -37.35 -16.91 19.06
C PHE A 20 -38.71 -16.43 19.57
N LEU A 21 -38.93 -16.39 20.91
CA LEU A 21 -40.17 -15.89 21.48
C LEU A 21 -40.44 -14.42 21.14
N LYS A 22 -39.42 -13.57 21.08
CA LYS A 22 -39.55 -12.18 20.65
C LYS A 22 -40.00 -12.07 19.21
N ILE A 23 -39.45 -12.88 18.30
CA ILE A 23 -39.76 -12.86 16.87
C ILE A 23 -41.19 -13.40 16.64
N ARG A 24 -41.59 -14.43 17.37
CA ARG A 24 -42.89 -15.12 17.19
C ARG A 24 -44.00 -14.59 18.08
N LYS A 25 -43.81 -13.48 18.81
CA LYS A 25 -44.86 -12.90 19.67
C LYS A 25 -46.14 -12.56 18.90
N VAL A 26 -46.06 -12.06 17.67
CA VAL A 26 -47.25 -11.69 16.88
C VAL A 26 -48.09 -12.92 16.48
N PRO A 27 -47.57 -13.99 15.90
CA PRO A 27 -48.28 -15.24 15.66
C PRO A 27 -48.91 -15.83 16.92
N ILE A 28 -48.22 -15.80 18.07
CA ILE A 28 -48.73 -16.31 19.34
C ILE A 28 -49.94 -15.48 19.82
N ILE A 29 -49.87 -14.16 19.76
CA ILE A 29 -50.98 -13.27 20.13
C ILE A 29 -52.18 -13.49 19.22
N ILE A 30 -51.98 -13.62 17.89
CA ILE A 30 -53.06 -13.89 16.94
C ILE A 30 -53.72 -15.22 17.25
N PHE A 31 -52.95 -16.29 17.50
CA PHE A 31 -53.49 -17.60 17.83
C PHE A 31 -54.32 -17.54 19.13
N THR A 32 -53.81 -16.90 20.18
CA THR A 32 -54.53 -16.71 21.46
C THR A 32 -55.83 -15.92 21.23
N GLY A 33 -55.79 -14.86 20.43
CA GLY A 33 -56.95 -14.06 20.08
C GLY A 33 -58.05 -14.89 19.37
N ILE A 34 -57.64 -15.73 18.42
CA ILE A 34 -58.57 -16.64 17.72
C ILE A 34 -59.23 -17.64 18.68
N VAL A 35 -58.43 -18.26 19.56
CA VAL A 35 -58.96 -19.21 20.54
C VAL A 35 -59.99 -18.53 21.48
N VAL A 36 -59.71 -17.30 21.92
CA VAL A 36 -60.65 -16.52 22.76
C VAL A 36 -61.94 -16.19 21.99
N ILE A 37 -61.84 -15.75 20.74
CA ILE A 37 -63.01 -15.45 19.91
C ILE A 37 -63.89 -16.69 19.72
N PHE A 38 -63.29 -17.85 19.38
CA PHE A 38 -64.04 -19.09 19.27
C PHE A 38 -64.63 -19.53 20.58
N GLY A 39 -63.95 -19.37 21.72
CA GLY A 39 -64.51 -19.66 23.05
C GLY A 39 -65.72 -18.82 23.32
N ILE A 40 -65.73 -17.52 23.01
CA ILE A 40 -66.90 -16.63 23.20
C ILE A 40 -68.03 -17.05 22.25
N LEU A 41 -67.77 -17.36 20.98
CA LEU A 41 -68.81 -17.81 20.06
C LEU A 41 -69.43 -19.12 20.50
N PHE A 42 -68.65 -20.11 20.93
CA PHE A 42 -69.22 -21.39 21.42
C PHE A 42 -70.03 -21.25 22.65
N TYR A 43 -69.63 -20.34 23.59
CA TYR A 43 -70.49 -19.99 24.78
C TYR A 43 -71.77 -19.37 24.34
N LEU A 44 -71.85 -18.50 23.37
CA LEU A 44 -73.09 -17.84 22.91
C LEU A 44 -74.03 -18.79 22.17
N TYR A 45 -73.48 -19.89 21.58
CA TYR A 45 -74.26 -20.91 20.84
C TYR A 45 -74.69 -22.13 21.74
N ASP A 46 -74.51 -22.05 23.04
CA ASP A 46 -74.87 -23.13 24.03
C ASP A 46 -74.22 -24.50 23.65
N ILE A 47 -72.97 -24.51 23.11
CA ILE A 47 -72.27 -25.75 22.82
C ILE A 47 -71.80 -26.40 24.13
N PRO A 48 -71.85 -27.75 24.25
CA PRO A 48 -71.40 -28.46 25.44
C PRO A 48 -69.97 -28.10 25.82
N PHE A 49 -69.74 -27.78 27.11
CA PHE A 49 -68.41 -27.34 27.59
C PHE A 49 -67.31 -28.35 27.30
N ASP A 50 -67.60 -29.66 27.32
CA ASP A 50 -66.61 -30.71 26.99
C ASP A 50 -66.10 -30.63 25.59
N ALA A 51 -66.93 -30.31 24.59
CA ALA A 51 -66.50 -30.16 23.18
C ALA A 51 -65.61 -28.95 23.03
N ILE A 52 -65.78 -27.86 23.74
CA ILE A 52 -64.92 -26.66 23.73
C ILE A 52 -63.54 -27.00 24.31
N ILE A 53 -63.50 -27.71 25.45
CA ILE A 53 -62.26 -28.11 26.11
C ILE A 53 -61.42 -29.01 25.16
N TYR A 54 -62.01 -30.05 24.59
CA TYR A 54 -61.34 -30.90 23.63
C TYR A 54 -60.81 -30.14 22.41
N GLY A 55 -61.59 -29.21 21.86
CA GLY A 55 -61.17 -28.35 20.76
C GLY A 55 -59.96 -27.47 21.10
N CYS A 56 -59.96 -26.89 22.31
CA CYS A 56 -58.84 -26.09 22.80
C CYS A 56 -57.58 -26.93 23.05
N GLU A 57 -57.73 -28.11 23.66
CA GLU A 57 -56.60 -29.03 23.90
C GLU A 57 -55.95 -29.47 22.59
N LEU A 58 -56.77 -29.87 21.59
CA LEU A 58 -56.27 -30.29 20.27
C LEU A 58 -55.55 -29.14 19.56
N SER A 59 -56.13 -27.94 19.62
CA SER A 59 -55.53 -26.73 19.01
C SER A 59 -54.20 -26.36 19.67
N PHE A 60 -54.17 -26.49 21.04
CA PHE A 60 -52.93 -26.22 21.79
C PHE A 60 -51.82 -27.21 21.46
N VAL A 61 -52.13 -28.52 21.40
CA VAL A 61 -51.17 -29.57 21.02
C VAL A 61 -50.64 -29.33 19.61
N TRP A 62 -51.53 -28.99 18.65
CA TRP A 62 -51.11 -28.68 17.29
C TRP A 62 -50.19 -27.47 17.22
N CYS A 63 -50.52 -26.38 17.92
CA CYS A 63 -49.72 -25.18 18.01
C CYS A 63 -48.35 -25.46 18.63
N ALA A 64 -48.28 -26.26 19.70
CA ALA A 64 -47.03 -26.66 20.36
C ALA A 64 -46.14 -27.45 19.44
N VAL A 65 -46.66 -28.39 18.66
CA VAL A 65 -45.92 -29.16 17.66
C VAL A 65 -45.34 -28.24 16.57
N CYS A 66 -46.16 -27.33 16.05
CA CYS A 66 -45.70 -26.38 15.03
C CYS A 66 -44.59 -25.46 15.56
N LEU A 67 -44.75 -24.92 16.76
CA LEU A 67 -43.74 -24.08 17.41
C LEU A 67 -42.44 -24.84 17.69
N PHE A 68 -42.55 -26.11 18.10
CA PHE A 68 -41.38 -26.96 18.35
C PHE A 68 -40.57 -27.21 17.05
N ILE A 69 -41.25 -27.51 15.95
CA ILE A 69 -40.60 -27.73 14.65
C ILE A 69 -39.91 -26.43 14.16
N ASP A 70 -40.59 -25.30 14.30
CA ASP A 70 -40.07 -24.00 13.91
C ASP A 70 -38.87 -23.58 14.78
N PHE A 71 -38.96 -23.79 16.11
CA PHE A 71 -37.86 -23.58 17.04
C PHE A 71 -36.67 -24.48 16.74
N TYR A 72 -36.89 -25.76 16.43
CA TYR A 72 -35.80 -26.68 16.09
C TYR A 72 -35.04 -26.22 14.83
N LYS A 73 -35.76 -25.77 13.79
CA LYS A 73 -35.17 -25.20 12.58
C LYS A 73 -34.37 -23.94 12.89
N TYR A 74 -34.93 -23.04 13.69
CA TYR A 74 -34.30 -21.79 14.11
C TYR A 74 -33.00 -22.05 14.91
N TYR A 75 -33.09 -22.93 15.92
CA TYR A 75 -31.94 -23.31 16.76
C TYR A 75 -30.82 -23.95 15.96
N LYS A 76 -31.13 -24.90 15.09
CA LYS A 76 -30.13 -25.56 14.22
C LYS A 76 -29.39 -24.54 13.37
N ARG A 77 -30.09 -23.57 12.85
CA ARG A 77 -29.53 -22.51 12.02
C ARG A 77 -28.65 -21.54 12.80
N HIS A 78 -29.14 -21.08 13.95
CA HIS A 78 -28.37 -20.23 14.84
C HIS A 78 -27.07 -20.88 15.31
N LYS A 79 -27.14 -22.18 15.65
CA LYS A 79 -25.96 -22.98 16.02
C LYS A 79 -24.96 -23.06 14.86
N LEU A 80 -25.42 -23.24 13.65
CA LEU A 80 -24.58 -23.35 12.45
C LEU A 80 -23.87 -22.02 12.14
N LEU A 81 -24.58 -20.90 12.22
CA LEU A 81 -24.00 -19.57 12.06
C LEU A 81 -22.99 -19.25 13.16
N HIS A 82 -23.27 -19.66 14.40
CA HIS A 82 -22.35 -19.42 15.52
C HIS A 82 -21.04 -20.24 15.41
N ILE A 83 -21.12 -21.48 14.94
CA ILE A 83 -19.94 -22.34 14.73
C ILE A 83 -19.11 -21.78 13.56
N ASN A 84 -19.76 -21.39 12.48
CA ASN A 84 -19.06 -20.92 11.27
C ASN A 84 -18.55 -19.48 11.40
N ARG A 85 -18.90 -18.76 12.48
CA ARG A 85 -18.47 -17.35 12.67
C ARG A 85 -16.95 -17.19 12.67
N GLU A 86 -16.22 -18.12 13.26
CA GLU A 86 -14.74 -18.09 13.25
C GLU A 86 -14.18 -18.48 11.88
N GLN A 87 -14.80 -19.47 11.22
CA GLN A 87 -14.40 -19.93 9.89
C GLN A 87 -14.77 -18.93 8.78
N PHE A 88 -15.84 -18.15 8.95
CA PHE A 88 -16.25 -17.10 8.03
C PHE A 88 -15.19 -15.98 7.87
N LEU A 89 -14.35 -15.76 8.89
CA LEU A 89 -13.23 -14.82 8.79
C LEU A 89 -12.14 -15.30 7.82
N ASP A 90 -12.08 -16.60 7.53
CA ASP A 90 -11.08 -17.22 6.67
C ASP A 90 -11.66 -17.60 5.30
N ASP A 91 -12.96 -17.91 5.22
CA ASP A 91 -13.63 -18.34 3.98
C ASP A 91 -15.11 -17.95 3.95
N ALA A 92 -15.46 -16.96 3.12
CA ALA A 92 -16.83 -16.46 2.98
C ALA A 92 -17.74 -17.36 2.12
N GLU A 93 -17.22 -18.39 1.45
CA GLU A 93 -18.01 -19.27 0.59
C GLU A 93 -18.84 -20.31 1.36
N GLN A 94 -18.56 -20.53 2.65
CA GLN A 94 -19.21 -21.56 3.46
C GLN A 94 -20.50 -21.10 4.18
N LEU A 95 -21.16 -20.06 3.69
CA LEU A 95 -22.43 -19.62 4.27
C LEU A 95 -23.56 -20.65 4.01
N PRO A 96 -24.43 -20.93 5.01
CA PRO A 96 -25.57 -21.80 4.81
C PRO A 96 -26.56 -21.21 3.79
N LYS A 97 -27.30 -22.07 3.08
CA LYS A 97 -28.31 -21.61 2.11
C LYS A 97 -29.29 -20.65 2.80
N HIS A 98 -29.51 -19.50 2.18
CA HIS A 98 -30.50 -18.50 2.61
C HIS A 98 -31.91 -19.07 2.49
N MET A 99 -32.81 -18.67 3.38
CA MET A 99 -34.22 -19.05 3.35
C MET A 99 -35.13 -17.87 3.01
N ASP A 100 -34.64 -16.65 3.16
CA ASP A 100 -35.38 -15.41 2.97
C ASP A 100 -34.55 -14.41 2.18
N ILE A 101 -35.22 -13.51 1.47
CA ILE A 101 -34.61 -12.46 0.63
C ILE A 101 -33.72 -11.56 1.50
N ILE A 102 -34.18 -11.19 2.71
CA ILE A 102 -33.41 -10.34 3.61
C ILE A 102 -32.09 -11.01 4.03
N GLU A 103 -32.11 -12.30 4.27
CA GLU A 103 -30.93 -13.05 4.61
C GLU A 103 -29.98 -13.17 3.41
N TYR A 104 -30.51 -13.32 2.22
CA TYR A 104 -29.74 -13.28 0.98
C TYR A 104 -29.00 -11.95 0.86
N ASP A 105 -29.69 -10.82 1.05
CA ASP A 105 -29.11 -9.48 0.98
C ASP A 105 -27.99 -9.29 2.01
N TYR A 106 -28.20 -9.76 3.27
CA TYR A 106 -27.16 -9.72 4.29
C TYR A 106 -25.94 -10.61 3.97
N GLN A 107 -26.16 -11.77 3.35
CA GLN A 107 -25.08 -12.65 2.94
C GLN A 107 -24.29 -12.05 1.77
N GLU A 108 -24.97 -11.38 0.85
CA GLU A 108 -24.32 -10.70 -0.28
C GLU A 108 -23.49 -9.50 0.22
N LEU A 109 -24.06 -8.67 1.09
CA LEU A 109 -23.32 -7.59 1.74
C LEU A 109 -22.10 -8.09 2.51
N ALA A 110 -22.24 -9.21 3.24
CA ALA A 110 -21.13 -9.81 3.96
C ALA A 110 -20.02 -10.32 3.03
N LYS A 111 -20.38 -10.89 1.87
CA LYS A 111 -19.42 -11.31 0.83
C LYS A 111 -18.69 -10.11 0.20
N GLU A 112 -19.40 -9.05 -0.12
CA GLU A 112 -18.81 -7.83 -0.65
C GLU A 112 -17.82 -7.21 0.33
N LEU A 113 -18.19 -7.13 1.61
CA LEU A 113 -17.28 -6.65 2.67
C LEU A 113 -16.04 -7.53 2.83
N TYR A 114 -16.22 -8.85 2.72
CA TYR A 114 -15.10 -9.78 2.78
C TYR A 114 -14.16 -9.60 1.58
N GLN A 115 -14.71 -9.48 0.37
CA GLN A 115 -13.94 -9.24 -0.84
C GLN A 115 -13.17 -7.91 -0.77
N ALA A 116 -13.83 -6.83 -0.36
CA ALA A 116 -13.20 -5.54 -0.16
C ALA A 116 -12.06 -5.61 0.89
N LYS A 117 -12.28 -6.35 2.00
CA LYS A 117 -11.23 -6.59 3.01
C LYS A 117 -10.04 -7.35 2.43
N GLN A 118 -10.28 -8.41 1.64
CA GLN A 118 -9.20 -9.22 1.04
C GLN A 118 -8.41 -8.40 0.02
N GLU A 119 -9.09 -7.58 -0.77
CA GLU A 119 -8.44 -6.67 -1.70
C GLU A 119 -7.54 -5.66 -0.98
N LEU A 120 -8.03 -5.07 0.11
CA LEU A 120 -7.26 -4.13 0.93
C LEU A 120 -6.03 -4.82 1.56
N ILE A 121 -6.19 -6.03 2.11
CA ILE A 121 -5.08 -6.82 2.67
C ILE A 121 -4.04 -7.13 1.59
N SER A 122 -4.49 -7.52 0.39
CA SER A 122 -3.60 -7.83 -0.72
C SER A 122 -2.83 -6.58 -1.17
N LYS A 123 -3.50 -5.44 -1.34
CA LYS A 123 -2.87 -4.15 -1.66
C LYS A 123 -1.83 -3.75 -0.62
N ASN A 124 -2.18 -3.82 0.66
CA ASN A 124 -1.24 -3.52 1.76
C ASN A 124 -0.03 -4.46 1.78
N ARG A 125 -0.23 -5.76 1.48
CA ARG A 125 0.87 -6.72 1.42
C ARG A 125 1.81 -6.42 0.26
N ILE A 126 1.27 -6.08 -0.90
CA ILE A 126 2.05 -5.69 -2.08
C ILE A 126 2.84 -4.42 -1.78
N ALA A 127 2.19 -3.36 -1.30
CA ALA A 127 2.84 -2.11 -0.95
C ALA A 127 3.96 -2.30 0.10
N LYS A 128 3.69 -3.10 1.14
CA LYS A 128 4.71 -3.43 2.15
C LYS A 128 5.90 -4.18 1.57
N LYS A 129 5.66 -5.14 0.66
CA LYS A 129 6.73 -5.87 -0.02
C LYS A 129 7.56 -4.93 -0.89
N GLU A 130 6.92 -4.09 -1.69
CA GLU A 130 7.59 -3.10 -2.52
C GLU A 130 8.46 -2.13 -1.70
N LEU A 131 7.95 -1.69 -0.55
CA LEU A 131 8.70 -0.84 0.38
C LEU A 131 9.94 -1.55 0.93
N LEU A 132 9.83 -2.83 1.32
CA LEU A 132 10.95 -3.63 1.81
C LEU A 132 12.00 -3.89 0.73
N ASP A 133 11.58 -4.20 -0.49
CA ASP A 133 12.47 -4.39 -1.64
C ASP A 133 13.22 -3.09 -1.94
N TYR A 134 12.54 -1.94 -1.86
CA TYR A 134 13.12 -0.62 -2.00
C TYR A 134 14.19 -0.34 -0.92
N TYR A 135 13.85 -0.55 0.35
CA TYR A 135 14.82 -0.38 1.45
C TYR A 135 16.03 -1.30 1.31
N GLY A 136 15.83 -2.52 0.85
CA GLY A 136 16.93 -3.46 0.59
C GLY A 136 17.92 -2.93 -0.45
N MET A 137 17.41 -2.42 -1.57
CA MET A 137 18.25 -1.79 -2.60
C MET A 137 19.00 -0.55 -2.07
N TRP A 138 18.29 0.30 -1.33
CA TRP A 138 18.84 1.52 -0.76
C TRP A 138 19.97 1.26 0.24
N VAL A 139 19.78 0.33 1.17
CA VAL A 139 20.80 -0.09 2.14
C VAL A 139 22.05 -0.59 1.40
N HIS A 140 21.87 -1.35 0.33
CA HIS A 140 23.00 -1.85 -0.47
C HIS A 140 23.77 -0.70 -1.15
N GLN A 141 23.06 0.29 -1.69
CA GLN A 141 23.65 1.46 -2.35
C GLN A 141 24.41 2.38 -1.38
N ILE A 142 23.96 2.50 -0.14
CA ILE A 142 24.67 3.27 0.90
C ILE A 142 25.91 2.51 1.42
N LYS A 143 25.80 1.19 1.62
CA LYS A 143 26.95 0.38 2.08
C LYS A 143 28.19 0.52 1.19
N THR A 144 28.00 0.62 -0.13
CA THR A 144 29.12 0.70 -1.08
C THR A 144 29.98 1.94 -0.87
N PRO A 145 29.46 3.19 -0.87
CA PRO A 145 30.28 4.38 -0.63
C PRO A 145 30.79 4.46 0.81
N ILE A 146 30.08 3.91 1.80
CA ILE A 146 30.61 3.82 3.18
C ILE A 146 31.86 2.93 3.20
N ALA A 147 31.81 1.74 2.56
CA ALA A 147 32.98 0.87 2.48
C ALA A 147 34.15 1.52 1.73
N ALA A 148 33.86 2.30 0.66
CA ALA A 148 34.90 3.06 -0.02
C ALA A 148 35.50 4.15 0.87
N LEU A 149 34.69 4.87 1.63
CA LEU A 149 35.17 5.85 2.62
C LEU A 149 36.05 5.20 3.70
N ASP A 150 35.65 4.04 4.23
CA ASP A 150 36.45 3.30 5.21
C ASP A 150 37.84 2.94 4.66
N ILE A 151 37.93 2.45 3.43
CA ILE A 151 39.21 2.14 2.79
C ILE A 151 40.06 3.39 2.59
N LEU A 152 39.45 4.51 2.17
CA LEU A 152 40.13 5.77 1.98
C LEU A 152 40.67 6.32 3.30
N LEU A 153 39.88 6.23 4.39
CA LEU A 153 40.31 6.63 5.75
C LEU A 153 41.47 5.78 6.23
N GLN A 154 41.42 4.45 6.10
CA GLN A 154 42.48 3.55 6.51
C GLN A 154 43.77 3.83 5.76
N ASN A 155 43.69 4.09 4.45
CA ASN A 155 44.86 4.45 3.66
C ASN A 155 45.45 5.80 4.09
N THR A 156 44.60 6.77 4.41
CA THR A 156 45.05 8.09 4.90
C THR A 156 45.74 7.96 6.25
N GLU A 157 45.19 7.15 7.18
CA GLU A 157 45.82 6.88 8.48
C GLU A 157 47.17 6.22 8.32
N GLN A 158 47.36 5.25 7.42
CA GLN A 158 48.63 4.62 7.15
C GLN A 158 49.66 5.59 6.57
N MET A 159 49.23 6.52 5.70
CA MET A 159 50.09 7.56 5.12
C MET A 159 50.56 8.58 6.20
N LEU A 160 49.64 8.98 7.10
CA LEU A 160 50.01 9.91 8.21
C LEU A 160 51.12 9.37 9.09
N TYR A 161 51.29 8.05 9.20
CA TYR A 161 52.40 7.44 9.98
C TYR A 161 53.76 7.44 9.24
N GLN A 162 53.81 7.82 7.91
CA GLN A 162 55.00 7.70 7.09
C GLN A 162 55.48 9.03 6.48
N LEU A 163 54.89 10.19 6.84
CA LEU A 163 55.07 11.46 6.13
C LEU A 163 56.51 12.06 6.19
N ASP A 164 57.08 12.24 4.98
CA ASP A 164 58.07 13.25 4.63
C ASP A 164 57.44 14.34 3.74
N GLU A 165 57.95 15.57 3.75
CA GLU A 165 57.38 16.82 3.20
C GLU A 165 56.94 16.80 1.72
N LYS A 166 57.25 15.77 0.94
CA LYS A 166 56.87 15.65 -0.49
C LYS A 166 55.44 15.13 -0.74
N GLU A 167 54.71 14.69 0.29
CA GLU A 167 53.45 13.92 0.15
C GLU A 167 52.17 14.73 0.33
N MET A 168 52.25 16.05 0.65
CA MET A 168 51.06 16.93 0.75
C MET A 168 50.18 16.95 -0.48
N MET A 169 50.71 16.62 -1.64
CA MET A 169 49.94 16.59 -2.90
C MET A 169 49.05 15.36 -3.01
N GLN A 170 49.42 14.23 -2.40
CA GLN A 170 48.70 12.97 -2.42
C GLN A 170 47.55 12.97 -1.40
N GLU A 171 47.72 13.67 -0.26
CA GLU A 171 46.68 13.91 0.72
C GLU A 171 45.45 14.67 0.17
N THR A 172 45.72 15.67 -0.70
CA THR A 172 44.65 16.45 -1.33
C THR A 172 43.79 15.59 -2.26
N ILE A 173 44.33 14.57 -2.88
CA ILE A 173 43.60 13.61 -3.75
C ILE A 173 42.70 12.72 -2.89
N SER A 174 43.24 12.16 -1.78
CA SER A 174 42.49 11.30 -0.87
C SER A 174 41.27 12.01 -0.25
N VAL A 175 41.42 13.25 0.23
CA VAL A 175 40.32 14.06 0.75
C VAL A 175 39.24 14.37 -0.31
N SER A 176 39.69 14.58 -1.58
CA SER A 176 38.74 14.81 -2.69
C SER A 176 37.91 13.58 -2.99
N ASP A 177 38.52 12.39 -2.94
CA ASP A 177 37.82 11.12 -3.16
C ASP A 177 36.85 10.81 -2.03
N MET A 178 37.21 11.07 -0.78
CA MET A 178 36.30 10.96 0.36
C MET A 178 35.08 11.88 0.23
N LYS A 179 35.26 13.12 -0.17
CA LYS A 179 34.18 14.07 -0.45
C LYS A 179 33.27 13.60 -1.58
N MET A 180 33.82 12.90 -2.58
CA MET A 180 33.01 12.32 -3.66
C MET A 180 32.15 11.15 -3.18
N GLU A 181 32.67 10.28 -2.31
CA GLU A 181 31.87 9.18 -1.73
C GLU A 181 30.80 9.71 -0.78
N LEU A 182 31.11 10.74 0.02
CA LEU A 182 30.12 11.41 0.87
C LEU A 182 29.00 12.03 0.02
N PHE A 183 29.34 12.70 -1.08
CA PHE A 183 28.35 13.24 -2.01
C PHE A 183 27.42 12.15 -2.59
N LYS A 184 27.93 10.95 -2.90
CA LYS A 184 27.10 9.82 -3.34
C LYS A 184 26.13 9.37 -2.23
N ILE A 185 26.57 9.34 -0.96
CA ILE A 185 25.71 9.01 0.17
C ILE A 185 24.56 10.01 0.28
N GLU A 186 24.87 11.32 0.21
CA GLU A 186 23.86 12.38 0.25
C GLU A 186 22.81 12.21 -0.87
N GLN A 187 23.27 11.91 -2.10
CA GLN A 187 22.39 11.63 -3.25
C GLN A 187 21.45 10.45 -2.99
N TYR A 188 21.96 9.36 -2.40
CA TYR A 188 21.12 8.20 -2.07
C TYR A 188 20.12 8.49 -0.94
N VAL A 189 20.50 9.28 0.06
CA VAL A 189 19.60 9.73 1.13
C VAL A 189 18.49 10.60 0.55
N GLU A 190 18.82 11.59 -0.28
CA GLU A 190 17.81 12.46 -0.95
C GLU A 190 16.85 11.64 -1.82
N MET A 191 17.35 10.67 -2.59
CA MET A 191 16.53 9.79 -3.41
C MET A 191 15.56 8.98 -2.55
N ALA A 192 16.01 8.45 -1.41
CA ALA A 192 15.18 7.70 -0.48
C ALA A 192 14.07 8.55 0.14
N LEU A 193 14.41 9.76 0.56
CA LEU A 193 13.43 10.70 1.13
C LEU A 193 12.38 11.12 0.09
N ASN A 194 12.79 11.37 -1.15
CA ASN A 194 11.86 11.73 -2.22
C ASN A 194 10.96 10.56 -2.61
N TYR A 195 11.47 9.32 -2.60
CA TYR A 195 10.63 8.14 -2.81
C TYR A 195 9.50 8.04 -1.77
N LEU A 196 9.79 8.27 -0.49
CA LEU A 196 8.78 8.25 0.57
C LEU A 196 7.75 9.37 0.44
N ARG A 197 8.13 10.50 -0.15
CA ARG A 197 7.23 11.65 -0.36
C ARG A 197 6.34 11.52 -1.60
N VAL A 198 6.73 10.71 -2.59
CA VAL A 198 5.94 10.50 -3.82
C VAL A 198 4.55 9.93 -3.52
N GLU A 199 4.40 9.11 -2.48
CA GLU A 199 3.09 8.58 -2.06
C GLU A 199 2.15 9.64 -1.46
N ASP A 200 2.69 10.81 -1.02
CA ASP A 200 1.94 11.91 -0.37
C ASP A 200 2.06 13.25 -1.10
N ILE A 201 2.48 13.25 -2.37
CA ILE A 201 2.79 14.46 -3.16
C ILE A 201 1.63 15.46 -3.20
N SER A 202 0.37 15.00 -3.20
CA SER A 202 -0.79 15.87 -3.44
C SER A 202 -1.01 16.94 -2.36
N SER A 203 -0.43 16.79 -1.17
CA SER A 203 -0.64 17.70 -0.04
C SER A 203 0.43 18.77 0.14
N ASP A 204 1.60 18.67 -0.52
CA ASP A 204 2.81 19.44 -0.16
C ASP A 204 3.41 20.26 -1.32
N LEU A 205 2.78 20.26 -2.52
CA LEU A 205 3.29 20.98 -3.69
C LEU A 205 3.05 22.49 -3.57
N VAL A 206 4.13 23.26 -3.72
CA VAL A 206 4.10 24.73 -3.67
C VAL A 206 4.47 25.31 -5.03
N PHE A 207 3.48 25.56 -5.87
CA PHE A 207 3.70 26.16 -7.19
C PHE A 207 3.98 27.65 -7.10
N LYS A 208 5.17 28.08 -7.56
CA LYS A 208 5.58 29.47 -7.69
C LYS A 208 6.22 29.70 -9.06
N LYS A 209 6.32 30.98 -9.44
CA LYS A 209 7.04 31.39 -10.64
C LYS A 209 8.51 31.44 -10.34
N HIS A 210 9.33 30.73 -11.10
CA HIS A 210 10.78 30.63 -10.95
C HIS A 210 11.48 30.92 -12.30
N GLU A 211 12.68 31.50 -12.23
CA GLU A 211 13.56 31.58 -13.40
C GLU A 211 14.23 30.23 -13.64
N LEU A 212 14.03 29.69 -14.83
CA LEU A 212 14.54 28.38 -15.20
C LEU A 212 16.08 28.33 -15.14
N ASP A 213 16.72 29.41 -15.58
CA ASP A 213 18.18 29.51 -15.62
C ASP A 213 18.82 29.44 -14.23
N ASP A 214 18.17 29.96 -13.20
CA ASP A 214 18.68 29.93 -11.82
C ASP A 214 18.67 28.50 -11.28
N MET A 215 17.59 27.75 -11.49
CA MET A 215 17.49 26.34 -11.06
C MET A 215 18.52 25.47 -11.82
N VAL A 216 18.67 25.68 -13.13
CA VAL A 216 19.69 24.95 -13.92
C VAL A 216 21.10 25.26 -13.42
N ARG A 217 21.42 26.53 -13.18
CA ARG A 217 22.74 26.95 -12.64
C ARG A 217 23.01 26.37 -11.25
N GLN A 218 22.00 26.27 -10.39
CA GLN A 218 22.11 25.67 -9.07
C GLN A 218 22.54 24.20 -9.19
N VAL A 219 21.90 23.42 -10.08
CA VAL A 219 22.22 22.01 -10.29
C VAL A 219 23.61 21.88 -10.94
N ILE A 220 23.95 22.67 -11.95
CA ILE A 220 25.29 22.67 -12.55
C ILE A 220 26.37 22.91 -11.49
N ARG A 221 26.18 23.87 -10.59
CA ARG A 221 27.15 24.16 -9.50
C ARG A 221 27.28 22.97 -8.53
N LYS A 222 26.19 22.31 -8.18
CA LYS A 222 26.19 21.12 -7.31
C LYS A 222 27.06 19.99 -7.91
N TYR A 223 26.98 19.78 -9.22
CA TYR A 223 27.71 18.74 -9.93
C TYR A 223 29.07 19.18 -10.52
N ALA A 224 29.49 20.45 -10.33
CA ALA A 224 30.69 21.00 -10.97
C ALA A 224 31.95 20.17 -10.74
N LYS A 225 32.16 19.66 -9.52
CA LYS A 225 33.33 18.81 -9.21
C LYS A 225 33.36 17.53 -10.03
N ILE A 226 32.18 16.93 -10.30
CA ILE A 226 32.09 15.71 -11.11
C ILE A 226 32.41 16.02 -12.59
N PHE A 227 31.89 17.14 -13.11
CA PHE A 227 32.23 17.60 -14.46
C PHE A 227 33.75 17.77 -14.64
N ILE A 228 34.42 18.43 -13.68
CA ILE A 228 35.84 18.68 -13.69
C ILE A 228 36.63 17.35 -13.58
N SER A 229 36.29 16.49 -12.62
CA SER A 229 37.01 15.21 -12.40
C SER A 229 36.88 14.28 -13.59
N LYS A 230 35.74 14.24 -14.26
CA LYS A 230 35.52 13.43 -15.47
C LYS A 230 35.96 14.11 -16.75
N LYS A 231 36.41 15.37 -16.73
CA LYS A 231 36.77 16.18 -17.90
C LYS A 231 35.65 16.23 -18.94
N ILE A 232 34.39 16.34 -18.49
CA ILE A 232 33.22 16.48 -19.36
C ILE A 232 32.95 17.97 -19.55
N LYS A 233 32.82 18.43 -20.80
CA LYS A 233 32.47 19.82 -21.09
C LYS A 233 31.00 20.07 -20.75
N MET A 234 30.72 21.16 -20.04
CA MET A 234 29.36 21.65 -19.78
C MET A 234 29.09 22.82 -20.72
N ASP A 235 28.04 22.72 -21.53
CA ASP A 235 27.57 23.76 -22.45
C ASP A 235 26.14 24.18 -22.07
N PHE A 236 26.01 25.36 -21.47
CA PHE A 236 24.73 25.88 -21.05
C PHE A 236 24.37 27.17 -21.80
N ILE A 237 23.31 27.11 -22.60
CA ILE A 237 22.73 28.25 -23.29
C ILE A 237 21.59 28.80 -22.47
N PRO A 238 21.69 30.03 -21.92
CA PRO A 238 20.62 30.65 -21.10
C PRO A 238 19.29 30.69 -21.83
N THR A 239 18.25 30.24 -21.14
CA THR A 239 16.90 30.10 -21.73
C THR A 239 16.06 31.37 -21.62
N LYS A 240 16.35 32.22 -20.62
CA LYS A 240 15.57 33.39 -20.23
C LYS A 240 14.08 33.11 -20.00
N ALA A 241 13.76 31.86 -19.67
CA ALA A 241 12.39 31.40 -19.47
C ALA A 241 12.01 31.41 -17.97
N CYS A 242 10.74 31.71 -17.72
CA CYS A 242 10.12 31.54 -16.40
C CYS A 242 9.08 30.43 -16.46
N ILE A 243 9.05 29.58 -15.44
CA ILE A 243 8.09 28.49 -15.32
C ILE A 243 7.36 28.56 -13.97
N VAL A 244 6.16 28.03 -13.95
CA VAL A 244 5.38 27.84 -12.70
C VAL A 244 5.52 26.40 -12.29
N THR A 245 6.23 26.15 -11.19
CA THR A 245 6.55 24.80 -10.72
C THR A 245 6.83 24.80 -9.22
N ASP A 246 6.90 23.62 -8.63
CA ASP A 246 7.54 23.43 -7.33
C ASP A 246 9.06 23.37 -7.54
N GLU A 247 9.78 24.27 -6.88
CA GLU A 247 11.24 24.41 -7.05
C GLU A 247 11.99 23.15 -6.64
N LYS A 248 11.62 22.55 -5.52
CA LYS A 248 12.31 21.36 -4.97
C LYS A 248 12.18 20.15 -5.91
N TRP A 249 10.94 19.90 -6.36
CA TRP A 249 10.68 18.77 -7.26
C TRP A 249 11.31 18.98 -8.64
N PHE A 250 11.27 20.21 -9.16
CA PHE A 250 11.89 20.48 -10.44
C PHE A 250 13.43 20.37 -10.39
N ILE A 251 14.07 20.89 -9.33
CA ILE A 251 15.50 20.71 -9.09
C ILE A 251 15.84 19.22 -8.99
N PHE A 252 15.03 18.42 -8.25
CA PHE A 252 15.23 16.98 -8.16
C PHE A 252 15.22 16.31 -9.54
N VAL A 253 14.25 16.63 -10.41
CA VAL A 253 14.20 16.10 -11.79
C VAL A 253 15.45 16.48 -12.58
N LEU A 254 15.87 17.75 -12.52
CA LEU A 254 17.11 18.21 -13.17
C LEU A 254 18.35 17.43 -12.67
N GLU A 255 18.45 17.24 -11.37
CA GLU A 255 19.54 16.48 -10.74
C GLU A 255 19.58 15.03 -11.22
N GLN A 256 18.43 14.35 -11.30
CA GLN A 256 18.36 12.98 -11.79
C GLN A 256 18.80 12.86 -13.25
N ILE A 257 18.36 13.78 -14.11
CA ILE A 257 18.73 13.76 -15.53
C ILE A 257 20.22 14.07 -15.69
N ILE A 258 20.77 15.11 -15.03
CA ILE A 258 22.18 15.48 -15.11
C ILE A 258 23.07 14.39 -14.50
N SER A 259 22.66 13.77 -13.39
CA SER A 259 23.35 12.63 -12.79
C SER A 259 23.44 11.45 -13.75
N ASN A 260 22.34 11.13 -14.45
CA ASN A 260 22.33 10.10 -15.48
C ASN A 260 23.24 10.46 -16.66
N ALA A 261 23.17 11.69 -17.18
CA ALA A 261 24.03 12.17 -18.24
C ALA A 261 25.52 12.04 -17.86
N LEU A 262 25.89 12.48 -16.64
CA LEU A 262 27.25 12.34 -16.12
C LEU A 262 27.66 10.88 -15.91
N LYS A 263 26.75 10.01 -15.53
CA LYS A 263 27.00 8.59 -15.31
C LYS A 263 27.33 7.85 -16.61
N TYR A 264 26.58 8.12 -17.66
CA TYR A 264 26.67 7.39 -18.92
C TYR A 264 27.58 8.06 -19.96
N THR A 265 28.03 9.30 -19.70
CA THR A 265 29.06 9.97 -20.52
C THR A 265 30.43 9.74 -19.89
N LYS A 266 31.30 9.05 -20.61
CA LYS A 266 32.71 8.84 -20.20
C LYS A 266 33.61 10.00 -20.62
N LYS A 267 33.43 10.53 -21.81
CA LYS A 267 34.14 11.67 -22.39
C LYS A 267 33.19 12.39 -23.35
N GLY A 268 33.35 13.71 -23.50
CA GLY A 268 32.52 14.50 -24.39
C GLY A 268 31.90 15.70 -23.71
N GLN A 269 30.60 15.96 -23.97
CA GLN A 269 29.91 17.13 -23.44
C GLN A 269 28.49 16.81 -23.02
N ILE A 270 27.98 17.66 -22.15
CA ILE A 270 26.54 17.73 -21.79
C ILE A 270 26.09 19.14 -22.11
N SER A 271 25.04 19.26 -22.95
CA SER A 271 24.49 20.53 -23.42
C SER A 271 23.08 20.75 -22.84
N ILE A 272 22.83 21.94 -22.34
CA ILE A 272 21.51 22.34 -21.83
C ILE A 272 21.04 23.58 -22.57
N TYR A 273 19.87 23.50 -23.22
CA TYR A 273 19.31 24.58 -24.03
C TYR A 273 17.79 24.47 -24.17
N MET A 274 17.16 25.54 -24.66
CA MET A 274 15.74 25.50 -25.03
C MET A 274 15.59 25.17 -26.50
N LYS A 275 14.69 24.23 -26.80
CA LYS A 275 14.24 23.96 -28.18
C LYS A 275 12.71 24.11 -28.18
N GLU A 276 12.21 25.10 -28.93
CA GLU A 276 10.79 25.48 -28.91
C GLU A 276 10.33 25.82 -27.49
N LYS A 277 9.52 24.97 -26.83
CA LYS A 277 9.02 25.16 -25.46
C LYS A 277 9.56 24.08 -24.49
N ALA A 278 10.52 23.28 -24.91
CA ALA A 278 11.09 22.21 -24.10
C ALA A 278 12.50 22.56 -23.65
N LEU A 279 12.82 22.31 -22.38
CA LEU A 279 14.19 22.28 -21.90
C LEU A 279 14.82 20.96 -22.34
N VAL A 280 15.92 21.06 -23.08
CA VAL A 280 16.67 19.89 -23.60
C VAL A 280 17.96 19.77 -22.80
N ILE A 281 18.21 18.57 -22.30
CA ILE A 281 19.49 18.14 -21.71
C ILE A 281 20.01 17.02 -22.58
N GLU A 282 21.08 17.27 -23.33
CA GLU A 282 21.66 16.38 -24.31
C GLU A 282 23.04 15.95 -23.85
N ASP A 283 23.34 14.65 -23.87
CA ASP A 283 24.64 14.09 -23.57
C ASP A 283 25.24 13.34 -24.77
N THR A 284 26.54 13.26 -24.81
CA THR A 284 27.31 12.50 -25.85
C THR A 284 27.73 11.13 -25.34
N GLY A 285 26.95 10.55 -24.44
CA GLY A 285 27.21 9.25 -23.83
C GLY A 285 26.88 8.06 -24.71
N ILE A 286 26.74 6.89 -24.08
CA ILE A 286 26.48 5.62 -24.76
C ILE A 286 25.07 5.51 -25.37
N GLY A 287 24.18 6.44 -25.07
CA GLY A 287 22.79 6.39 -25.48
C GLY A 287 21.97 5.30 -24.79
N ILE A 288 20.68 5.19 -25.18
CA ILE A 288 19.74 4.19 -24.70
C ILE A 288 19.31 3.31 -25.88
N PRO A 289 19.43 1.97 -25.79
CA PRO A 289 18.92 1.06 -26.82
C PRO A 289 17.43 1.29 -27.08
N ALA A 290 17.01 1.18 -28.35
CA ALA A 290 15.60 1.40 -28.71
C ALA A 290 14.63 0.47 -27.97
N GLU A 291 15.06 -0.74 -27.65
CA GLU A 291 14.31 -1.75 -26.88
C GLU A 291 14.06 -1.32 -25.43
N ASP A 292 14.97 -0.56 -24.84
CA ASP A 292 14.91 -0.11 -23.46
C ASP A 292 14.07 1.18 -23.28
N LEU A 293 13.96 2.02 -24.34
CA LEU A 293 13.28 3.33 -24.30
C LEU A 293 11.88 3.28 -23.72
N PRO A 294 10.99 2.33 -24.05
CA PRO A 294 9.65 2.28 -23.47
C PRO A 294 9.64 1.98 -21.96
N ARG A 295 10.73 1.44 -21.45
CA ARG A 295 10.83 0.88 -20.10
C ARG A 295 11.67 1.70 -19.13
N ILE A 296 12.36 2.75 -19.59
CA ILE A 296 13.29 3.52 -18.75
C ILE A 296 12.63 4.20 -17.55
N PHE A 297 11.30 4.38 -17.59
CA PHE A 297 10.50 4.93 -16.50
C PHE A 297 9.86 3.86 -15.62
N GLU A 298 10.02 2.56 -15.92
CA GLU A 298 9.53 1.49 -15.06
C GLU A 298 10.33 1.44 -13.75
N LYS A 299 9.66 1.18 -12.64
CA LYS A 299 10.25 1.07 -11.31
C LYS A 299 11.31 -0.05 -11.28
N GLY A 300 12.54 0.31 -10.91
CA GLY A 300 13.65 -0.65 -10.79
C GLY A 300 14.26 -1.09 -12.11
N PHE A 301 13.87 -0.51 -13.25
CA PHE A 301 14.47 -0.84 -14.54
C PHE A 301 15.86 -0.20 -14.69
N THR A 302 16.87 -1.01 -14.99
CA THR A 302 18.27 -0.55 -15.07
C THR A 302 18.92 -0.74 -16.43
N GLY A 303 18.21 -1.31 -17.41
CA GLY A 303 18.77 -1.66 -18.72
C GLY A 303 19.95 -2.63 -18.65
N TYR A 304 20.49 -3.04 -19.81
CA TYR A 304 21.62 -3.95 -19.87
C TYR A 304 22.88 -3.32 -19.24
N ASN A 305 23.17 -2.07 -19.58
CA ASN A 305 24.36 -1.33 -19.11
C ASN A 305 24.33 -1.01 -17.60
N GLY A 306 23.15 -0.92 -17.01
CA GLY A 306 22.97 -0.68 -15.57
C GLY A 306 23.25 -1.93 -14.72
N ARG A 307 23.01 -3.12 -15.27
CA ARG A 307 23.28 -4.42 -14.60
C ARG A 307 24.77 -4.74 -14.54
N GLU A 308 25.52 -4.48 -15.61
CA GLU A 308 26.95 -4.71 -15.64
C GLU A 308 27.73 -3.87 -14.62
N ASN A 309 27.31 -2.64 -14.39
CA ASN A 309 27.99 -1.73 -13.45
C ASN A 309 27.54 -1.80 -12.00
N LYS A 310 26.52 -2.62 -11.64
CA LYS A 310 25.94 -2.76 -10.28
C LYS A 310 25.64 -1.42 -9.55
N LYS A 311 25.57 -0.29 -10.26
CA LYS A 311 25.54 1.09 -9.71
C LYS A 311 24.26 1.84 -10.00
N SER A 312 23.16 1.18 -10.40
CA SER A 312 21.89 1.83 -10.71
C SER A 312 20.74 1.20 -9.92
N THR A 313 19.93 2.02 -9.27
CA THR A 313 18.71 1.58 -8.57
C THR A 313 17.53 1.41 -9.51
N GLY A 314 17.55 2.03 -10.71
CA GLY A 314 16.42 2.11 -11.63
C GLY A 314 15.23 2.92 -11.07
N ILE A 315 15.45 3.72 -10.04
CA ILE A 315 14.38 4.46 -9.36
C ILE A 315 14.38 5.93 -9.78
N GLY A 316 15.54 6.49 -10.13
CA GLY A 316 15.66 7.91 -10.41
C GLY A 316 14.72 8.42 -11.51
N LEU A 317 14.70 7.79 -12.68
CA LEU A 317 13.79 8.18 -13.77
C LEU A 317 12.33 7.84 -13.48
N TYR A 318 12.06 6.76 -12.73
CA TYR A 318 10.71 6.46 -12.25
C TYR A 318 10.16 7.62 -11.39
N LEU A 319 10.96 8.18 -10.49
CA LEU A 319 10.57 9.32 -9.65
C LEU A 319 10.39 10.63 -10.43
N CYS A 320 11.00 10.75 -11.61
CA CYS A 320 10.85 11.96 -12.45
C CYS A 320 9.49 12.03 -13.17
N ILE A 321 8.78 10.94 -13.34
CA ILE A 321 7.49 10.89 -14.06
C ILE A 321 6.29 10.86 -13.12
N ASN A 322 6.47 10.46 -11.88
CA ASN A 322 5.44 10.43 -10.85
C ASN A 322 5.46 11.68 -9.99
#